data_37ded0a6acc66980d111cf206d273a92
#
_entry.id   37ded0a6acc66980d111cf206d273a92
#
_cell.length_a   1.000
_cell.length_b   1.000
_cell.length_c   1.000
_cell.angle_alpha   90.00
_cell.angle_beta   90.00
_cell.angle_gamma   90.00
#
_symmetry.space_group_name_H-M   'P 1'
#
loop_
_entity.id
_entity.type
_entity.pdbx_description
1 polymer ?
#
loop_
_entity_poly.entity_id
_entity_poly.type
_entity_poly.pdbx_seq_one_letter_code
_entity_poly.pdbx_strand_id
1 'polypeptide(L)'
;MLSLPFLRKSMVVVGALLLGLSACVDPYEPKLTLTAEVLVVDGVLTDIAEKQTVKIGRSRVFNRNFASTVAVRGAQVEVLVNGTPGIKLNESIVTPGTYELPEGFRGQAGSRYQLRFQLPDGKHYESSVETMPTGPKIGKVYDAFDSQGIANAERTRFTPANLIYIDTQDPADERNFYQWRWTLWEQQVYCASCQRGIFISTNDLTGDGNCRTDNTLPVNNFFDYDCISPCWDIIRGVELNLFADVYGNGRPLTGRLVAKIPLYHRQPALVEIRQYALTPGAYRYFKLFEDQTQNTGGLADTPPSPIVGNVRSLDVSSENVVGYFSASSVSGVRYWLDRRNTSGTGIGLLLTLFGHAPNPEPATPFPLRPPPARCVPSDTRTPIKPEGWR
;
A
#
# COMPACT_ATOMS: atom_id res chain seq x y z
N MET A 1 40.23 44.50 44.11
CA MET A 1 41.11 43.32 43.92
C MET A 1 40.35 42.09 44.44
N LEU A 2 39.65 41.36 43.63
CA LEU A 2 38.98 40.08 44.00
C LEU A 2 40.09 39.03 44.09
N SER A 3 40.15 38.32 45.18
CA SER A 3 41.21 37.36 45.48
C SER A 3 41.11 36.11 44.53
N LEU A 4 42.26 35.79 43.94
CA LEU A 4 42.47 34.64 43.04
C LEU A 4 41.87 33.27 43.50
N PRO A 5 41.77 32.96 44.81
CA PRO A 5 41.25 31.67 45.27
C PRO A 5 39.71 31.50 45.07
N PHE A 6 38.95 32.58 44.95
CA PHE A 6 37.50 32.55 44.79
C PHE A 6 37.13 32.17 43.31
N LEU A 7 37.88 32.70 42.34
CA LEU A 7 37.71 32.38 40.93
C LEU A 7 38.00 30.87 40.61
N ARG A 8 39.02 30.32 41.29
CA ARG A 8 39.42 28.91 41.09
C ARG A 8 38.39 27.94 41.65
N LYS A 9 37.74 28.23 42.75
CA LYS A 9 36.65 27.40 43.31
C LYS A 9 35.39 27.49 42.50
N SER A 10 35.01 28.64 41.96
CA SER A 10 33.86 28.79 41.05
C SER A 10 34.06 28.05 39.74
N MET A 11 35.27 28.05 39.17
CA MET A 11 35.56 27.34 37.92
C MET A 11 35.52 25.82 38.06
N VAL A 12 35.92 25.27 39.21
CA VAL A 12 35.81 23.83 39.51
C VAL A 12 34.36 23.41 39.70
N VAL A 13 33.53 24.22 40.35
CA VAL A 13 32.09 23.93 40.54
C VAL A 13 31.33 24.00 39.22
N VAL A 14 31.63 24.97 38.35
CA VAL A 14 31.01 25.07 37.01
C VAL A 14 31.45 23.90 36.09
N GLY A 15 32.74 23.50 36.19
CA GLY A 15 33.25 22.33 35.46
C GLY A 15 32.61 21.00 35.92
N ALA A 16 32.38 20.83 37.21
CA ALA A 16 31.68 19.66 37.76
C ALA A 16 30.18 19.64 37.42
N LEU A 17 29.54 20.81 37.31
CA LEU A 17 28.14 20.93 36.89
C LEU A 17 27.95 20.62 35.39
N LEU A 18 28.92 20.97 34.54
CA LEU A 18 28.91 20.69 33.11
C LEU A 18 29.17 19.20 32.76
N LEU A 19 29.93 18.50 33.64
CA LEU A 19 30.15 17.05 33.48
C LEU A 19 28.97 16.19 33.95
N GLY A 20 28.06 16.73 34.76
CA GLY A 20 26.84 16.02 35.20
C GLY A 20 25.69 16.05 34.21
N LEU A 21 25.81 16.76 33.07
CA LEU A 21 24.75 16.90 32.09
C LEU A 21 24.87 15.92 30.87
N SER A 22 25.89 15.07 30.85
CA SER A 22 25.94 13.96 29.88
C SER A 22 25.10 12.78 30.38
N ALA A 23 23.78 12.94 30.40
CA ALA A 23 22.89 11.81 30.51
C ALA A 23 22.97 11.06 29.18
N CYS A 24 23.73 9.95 29.16
CA CYS A 24 23.60 8.97 28.12
C CYS A 24 22.18 8.39 28.22
N VAL A 25 21.30 8.77 27.32
CA VAL A 25 20.07 8.06 27.10
C VAL A 25 20.46 6.80 26.33
N ASP A 26 20.63 5.69 27.02
CA ASP A 26 20.74 4.39 26.35
C ASP A 26 19.38 4.11 25.70
N PRO A 27 19.33 3.96 24.38
CA PRO A 27 18.10 3.57 23.72
C PRO A 27 17.72 2.17 24.23
N TYR A 28 16.62 2.09 24.97
CA TYR A 28 16.05 0.81 25.36
C TYR A 28 15.52 0.10 24.11
N GLU A 29 16.25 -0.88 23.62
CA GLU A 29 15.76 -1.81 22.59
C GLU A 29 14.96 -2.93 23.27
N PRO A 30 13.61 -2.88 23.23
CA PRO A 30 12.81 -3.96 23.77
C PRO A 30 13.15 -5.25 22.99
N LYS A 31 13.59 -6.27 23.69
CA LYS A 31 13.77 -7.61 23.13
C LYS A 31 12.38 -8.21 22.90
N LEU A 32 11.75 -7.87 21.79
CA LEU A 32 10.53 -8.54 21.34
C LEU A 32 10.89 -9.96 20.92
N THR A 33 10.76 -10.92 21.80
CA THR A 33 10.77 -12.35 21.47
C THR A 33 9.40 -12.72 20.88
N LEU A 34 9.18 -12.38 19.61
CA LEU A 34 8.03 -12.86 18.84
C LEU A 34 8.28 -14.32 18.48
N THR A 35 7.94 -15.24 19.38
CA THR A 35 8.08 -16.69 19.16
C THR A 35 6.80 -17.37 18.72
N ALA A 36 5.65 -16.67 18.76
CA ALA A 36 4.36 -17.25 18.39
C ALA A 36 4.01 -16.89 16.94
N GLU A 37 3.73 -17.92 16.12
CA GLU A 37 3.08 -17.74 14.83
C GLU A 37 1.66 -17.20 15.08
N VAL A 38 1.32 -16.07 14.44
CA VAL A 38 -0.01 -15.45 14.54
C VAL A 38 -0.75 -15.70 13.23
N LEU A 39 -2.00 -16.13 13.32
CA LEU A 39 -2.87 -16.25 12.15
C LEU A 39 -3.24 -14.85 11.65
N VAL A 40 -3.08 -14.63 10.35
CA VAL A 40 -3.36 -13.35 9.67
C VAL A 40 -4.49 -13.58 8.69
N VAL A 41 -5.56 -12.79 8.79
CA VAL A 41 -6.72 -12.87 7.91
C VAL A 41 -7.01 -11.48 7.36
N ASP A 42 -6.98 -11.34 6.03
CA ASP A 42 -7.29 -10.09 5.34
C ASP A 42 -8.34 -10.34 4.26
N GLY A 43 -9.48 -9.65 4.32
CA GLY A 43 -10.55 -9.78 3.34
C GLY A 43 -11.42 -8.54 3.27
N VAL A 44 -11.67 -8.09 2.04
CA VAL A 44 -12.59 -6.98 1.79
C VAL A 44 -13.64 -7.46 0.79
N LEU A 45 -14.90 -7.51 1.23
CA LEU A 45 -16.03 -7.80 0.38
C LEU A 45 -16.67 -6.49 -0.07
N THR A 46 -16.91 -6.34 -1.38
CA THR A 46 -17.42 -5.11 -1.96
C THR A 46 -18.66 -5.35 -2.84
N ASP A 47 -19.35 -4.27 -3.19
CA ASP A 47 -20.51 -4.27 -4.10
C ASP A 47 -20.12 -4.06 -5.59
N ILE A 48 -18.83 -4.02 -5.91
CA ILE A 48 -18.35 -3.90 -7.28
C ILE A 48 -17.99 -5.26 -7.89
N ALA A 49 -18.18 -5.40 -9.22
CA ALA A 49 -17.90 -6.64 -9.94
C ALA A 49 -16.42 -6.76 -10.27
N GLU A 50 -15.63 -7.10 -9.28
CA GLU A 50 -14.23 -7.44 -9.47
C GLU A 50 -13.90 -8.72 -8.69
N LYS A 51 -12.73 -9.27 -8.93
CA LYS A 51 -12.25 -10.44 -8.20
C LYS A 51 -12.08 -10.09 -6.73
N GLN A 52 -12.85 -10.74 -5.87
CA GLN A 52 -12.84 -10.52 -4.42
C GLN A 52 -12.20 -11.70 -3.72
N THR A 53 -11.34 -11.42 -2.75
CA THR A 53 -10.50 -12.44 -2.13
C THR A 53 -10.43 -12.28 -0.62
N VAL A 54 -10.21 -13.42 0.06
CA VAL A 54 -9.79 -13.49 1.45
C VAL A 54 -8.41 -14.14 1.49
N LYS A 55 -7.45 -13.50 2.14
CA LYS A 55 -6.10 -14.02 2.33
C LYS A 55 -5.96 -14.59 3.73
N ILE A 56 -5.47 -15.81 3.85
CA ILE A 56 -5.21 -16.47 5.13
C ILE A 56 -3.75 -16.93 5.15
N GLY A 57 -3.03 -16.51 6.18
CA GLY A 57 -1.62 -16.83 6.34
C GLY A 57 -1.22 -16.86 7.81
N ARG A 58 0.00 -17.31 8.08
CA ARG A 58 0.62 -17.23 9.41
C ARG A 58 1.83 -16.33 9.36
N SER A 59 1.92 -15.36 10.27
CA SER A 59 3.12 -14.55 10.40
C SER A 59 4.26 -15.43 10.91
N ARG A 60 5.42 -15.33 10.27
CA ARG A 60 6.65 -15.98 10.71
C ARG A 60 7.77 -14.96 10.77
N VAL A 61 8.40 -14.87 11.91
CA VAL A 61 9.57 -14.00 12.09
C VAL A 61 10.82 -14.84 11.79
N PHE A 62 11.55 -14.47 10.72
CA PHE A 62 12.79 -15.16 10.34
C PHE A 62 14.03 -14.59 11.06
N ASN A 63 14.04 -13.27 11.30
CA ASN A 63 15.05 -12.56 12.08
C ASN A 63 14.49 -11.21 12.55
N ARG A 64 15.28 -10.41 13.28
CA ARG A 64 14.85 -9.12 13.83
C ARG A 64 14.31 -8.12 12.80
N ASN A 65 14.64 -8.28 11.52
CA ASN A 65 14.34 -7.31 10.46
C ASN A 65 13.38 -7.86 9.41
N PHE A 66 13.03 -9.15 9.43
CA PHE A 66 12.18 -9.78 8.42
C PHE A 66 11.10 -10.63 9.05
N ALA A 67 9.86 -10.16 8.92
CA ALA A 67 8.67 -10.95 9.11
C ALA A 67 8.05 -11.24 7.73
N SER A 68 7.61 -12.46 7.50
CA SER A 68 6.82 -12.80 6.31
C SER A 68 5.55 -13.53 6.71
N THR A 69 4.57 -13.50 5.83
CA THR A 69 3.36 -14.28 6.00
C THR A 69 3.48 -15.54 5.14
N VAL A 70 3.43 -16.70 5.80
CA VAL A 70 3.38 -18.00 5.12
C VAL A 70 1.92 -18.31 4.80
N ALA A 71 1.63 -18.63 3.55
CA ALA A 71 0.29 -18.95 3.08
C ALA A 71 -0.30 -20.17 3.80
N VAL A 72 -1.52 -20.07 4.29
CA VAL A 72 -2.31 -21.22 4.75
C VAL A 72 -3.07 -21.79 3.57
N ARG A 73 -2.72 -23.00 3.15
CA ARG A 73 -3.33 -23.72 2.03
C ARG A 73 -4.40 -24.69 2.51
N GLY A 74 -5.36 -25.01 1.64
CA GLY A 74 -6.33 -26.08 1.86
C GLY A 74 -7.37 -25.78 2.95
N ALA A 75 -7.54 -24.53 3.36
CA ALA A 75 -8.61 -24.15 4.25
C ALA A 75 -9.98 -24.23 3.53
N GLN A 76 -11.02 -24.63 4.25
CA GLN A 76 -12.38 -24.55 3.76
C GLN A 76 -12.95 -23.20 4.19
N VAL A 77 -13.17 -22.30 3.20
CA VAL A 77 -13.55 -20.90 3.45
C VAL A 77 -14.92 -20.63 2.87
N GLU A 78 -15.77 -19.95 3.65
CA GLU A 78 -17.11 -19.53 3.23
C GLU A 78 -17.45 -18.13 3.76
N VAL A 79 -18.29 -17.42 3.03
CA VAL A 79 -18.91 -16.17 3.48
C VAL A 79 -20.40 -16.38 3.63
N LEU A 80 -20.91 -16.23 4.84
CA LEU A 80 -22.35 -16.27 5.14
C LEU A 80 -22.96 -14.93 4.74
N VAL A 81 -24.15 -14.99 4.12
CA VAL A 81 -24.94 -13.81 3.75
C VAL A 81 -26.26 -13.87 4.51
N ASN A 82 -26.51 -12.85 5.33
CA ASN A 82 -27.73 -12.74 6.18
C ASN A 82 -27.97 -13.97 7.09
N GLY A 83 -26.89 -14.65 7.48
CA GLY A 83 -26.96 -15.84 8.34
C GLY A 83 -27.36 -17.14 7.63
N THR A 84 -27.51 -17.13 6.31
CA THR A 84 -27.79 -18.34 5.51
C THR A 84 -26.50 -19.11 5.18
N PRO A 85 -26.60 -20.40 4.75
CA PRO A 85 -25.44 -21.18 4.32
C PRO A 85 -24.56 -20.41 3.34
N GLY A 86 -23.25 -20.47 3.59
CA GLY A 86 -22.28 -19.58 3.02
C GLY A 86 -21.96 -19.83 1.54
N ILE A 87 -21.48 -18.80 0.91
CA ILE A 87 -20.85 -18.87 -0.40
C ILE A 87 -19.44 -19.41 -0.19
N LYS A 88 -19.13 -20.56 -0.78
CA LYS A 88 -17.77 -21.16 -0.69
C LYS A 88 -16.79 -20.39 -1.54
N LEU A 89 -15.60 -20.19 -1.02
CA LEU A 89 -14.46 -19.62 -1.72
C LEU A 89 -13.53 -20.74 -2.18
N ASN A 90 -12.94 -20.56 -3.35
CA ASN A 90 -11.94 -21.51 -3.89
C ASN A 90 -10.54 -20.96 -3.68
N GLU A 91 -9.60 -21.81 -3.28
CA GLU A 91 -8.20 -21.39 -3.19
C GLU A 91 -7.63 -21.11 -4.59
N SER A 92 -6.93 -20.00 -4.74
CA SER A 92 -6.26 -19.61 -5.97
C SER A 92 -5.10 -20.56 -6.28
N ILE A 93 -5.09 -21.11 -7.51
CA ILE A 93 -3.96 -21.92 -7.99
C ILE A 93 -2.69 -21.10 -8.24
N VAL A 94 -2.83 -19.80 -8.49
CA VAL A 94 -1.71 -18.89 -8.77
C VAL A 94 -1.12 -18.33 -7.49
N THR A 95 -1.97 -17.97 -6.52
CA THR A 95 -1.57 -17.29 -5.28
C THR A 95 -2.02 -18.12 -4.08
N PRO A 96 -1.19 -19.02 -3.55
CA PRO A 96 -1.53 -19.86 -2.41
C PRO A 96 -1.98 -19.05 -1.18
N GLY A 97 -2.95 -19.58 -0.40
CA GLY A 97 -3.52 -18.90 0.77
C GLY A 97 -4.44 -17.75 0.43
N THR A 98 -4.73 -17.52 -0.86
CA THR A 98 -5.75 -16.59 -1.34
C THR A 98 -6.99 -17.36 -1.75
N TYR A 99 -8.11 -17.06 -1.14
CA TYR A 99 -9.41 -17.71 -1.35
C TYR A 99 -10.32 -16.74 -2.09
N GLU A 100 -10.86 -17.15 -3.23
CA GLU A 100 -11.57 -16.33 -4.19
C GLU A 100 -13.07 -16.58 -4.12
N LEU A 101 -13.86 -15.51 -4.03
CA LEU A 101 -15.32 -15.58 -4.23
C LEU A 101 -15.63 -15.96 -5.70
N PRO A 102 -16.80 -16.54 -5.96
CA PRO A 102 -17.23 -16.82 -7.33
C PRO A 102 -17.14 -15.58 -8.21
N GLU A 103 -16.75 -15.79 -9.47
CA GLU A 103 -16.65 -14.71 -10.44
C GLU A 103 -17.97 -13.94 -10.58
N GLY A 104 -17.88 -12.62 -10.63
CA GLY A 104 -19.05 -11.74 -10.73
C GLY A 104 -19.83 -11.56 -9.42
N PHE A 105 -19.40 -12.17 -8.32
CA PHE A 105 -20.03 -11.92 -7.02
C PHE A 105 -19.96 -10.44 -6.67
N ARG A 106 -21.09 -9.92 -6.18
CA ARG A 106 -21.19 -8.55 -5.64
C ARG A 106 -21.89 -8.58 -4.31
N GLY A 107 -21.34 -7.88 -3.34
CA GLY A 107 -22.02 -7.58 -2.10
C GLY A 107 -23.23 -6.65 -2.34
N GLN A 108 -24.09 -6.56 -1.38
CA GLN A 108 -25.25 -5.68 -1.38
C GLN A 108 -25.25 -4.85 -0.11
N ALA A 109 -25.33 -3.53 -0.24
CA ALA A 109 -25.49 -2.63 0.90
C ALA A 109 -26.72 -3.02 1.74
N GLY A 110 -26.58 -2.93 3.06
CA GLY A 110 -27.58 -3.39 4.02
C GLY A 110 -27.57 -4.89 4.34
N SER A 111 -26.92 -5.72 3.52
CA SER A 111 -26.74 -7.14 3.83
C SER A 111 -25.63 -7.38 4.85
N ARG A 112 -25.78 -8.45 5.64
CA ARG A 112 -24.84 -8.86 6.67
C ARG A 112 -23.94 -9.97 6.16
N TYR A 113 -22.65 -9.83 6.35
CA TYR A 113 -21.62 -10.76 5.89
C TYR A 113 -20.80 -11.25 7.08
N GLN A 114 -20.48 -12.55 7.09
CA GLN A 114 -19.63 -13.16 8.09
C GLN A 114 -18.71 -14.16 7.42
N LEU A 115 -17.41 -14.02 7.64
CA LEU A 115 -16.42 -15.00 7.20
C LEU A 115 -16.41 -16.17 8.18
N ARG A 116 -16.40 -17.40 7.65
CA ARG A 116 -16.10 -18.63 8.38
C ARG A 116 -15.08 -19.45 7.63
N PHE A 117 -14.21 -20.11 8.37
CA PHE A 117 -13.28 -21.03 7.74
C PHE A 117 -12.80 -22.11 8.73
N GLN A 118 -12.41 -23.25 8.14
CA GLN A 118 -11.76 -24.35 8.85
C GLN A 118 -10.38 -24.55 8.25
N LEU A 119 -9.36 -24.60 9.11
CA LEU A 119 -8.00 -24.94 8.71
C LEU A 119 -7.81 -26.44 8.50
N PRO A 120 -6.77 -26.86 7.77
CA PRO A 120 -6.47 -28.28 7.59
C PRO A 120 -6.22 -29.07 8.88
N ASP A 121 -5.83 -28.38 9.96
CA ASP A 121 -5.65 -28.98 11.30
C ASP A 121 -6.98 -29.18 12.05
N GLY A 122 -8.10 -28.83 11.43
CA GLY A 122 -9.45 -28.99 11.96
C GLY A 122 -9.98 -27.81 12.76
N LYS A 123 -9.19 -26.79 13.04
CA LYS A 123 -9.61 -25.60 13.81
C LYS A 123 -10.56 -24.71 13.02
N HIS A 124 -11.54 -24.16 13.72
CA HIS A 124 -12.61 -23.32 13.16
C HIS A 124 -12.45 -21.85 13.59
N TYR A 125 -12.76 -20.97 12.66
CA TYR A 125 -12.68 -19.53 12.86
C TYR A 125 -13.90 -18.82 12.26
N GLU A 126 -14.26 -17.70 12.89
CA GLU A 126 -15.29 -16.81 12.33
C GLU A 126 -14.95 -15.34 12.55
N SER A 127 -15.41 -14.48 11.65
CA SER A 127 -15.35 -13.03 11.85
C SER A 127 -16.55 -12.55 12.67
N SER A 128 -16.48 -11.29 13.15
CA SER A 128 -17.71 -10.54 13.45
C SER A 128 -18.61 -10.46 12.21
N VAL A 129 -19.89 -10.20 12.45
CA VAL A 129 -20.83 -9.90 11.37
C VAL A 129 -20.61 -8.45 10.94
N GLU A 130 -20.32 -8.25 9.65
CA GLU A 130 -20.15 -6.93 9.04
C GLU A 130 -21.40 -6.61 8.19
N THR A 131 -22.14 -5.57 8.55
CA THR A 131 -23.25 -5.06 7.74
C THR A 131 -22.68 -4.07 6.73
N MET A 132 -22.80 -4.36 5.44
CA MET A 132 -22.24 -3.49 4.41
C MET A 132 -22.92 -2.11 4.43
N PRO A 133 -22.19 -1.02 4.74
CA PRO A 133 -22.77 0.32 4.76
C PRO A 133 -23.11 0.80 3.35
N THR A 134 -24.06 1.72 3.25
CA THR A 134 -24.27 2.52 2.03
C THR A 134 -23.27 3.65 2.00
N GLY A 135 -22.62 3.89 0.86
CA GLY A 135 -21.68 5.00 0.67
C GLY A 135 -22.15 5.99 -0.37
N PRO A 136 -21.89 7.30 -0.21
CA PRO A 136 -22.20 8.30 -1.22
C PRO A 136 -21.28 8.15 -2.43
N LYS A 137 -21.76 8.58 -3.58
CA LYS A 137 -20.94 8.67 -4.80
C LYS A 137 -19.97 9.84 -4.69
N ILE A 138 -18.76 9.66 -5.19
CA ILE A 138 -17.82 10.76 -5.40
C ILE A 138 -18.43 11.71 -6.45
N GLY A 139 -18.61 12.99 -6.10
CA GLY A 139 -19.22 13.99 -6.98
C GLY A 139 -18.20 14.58 -7.95
N LYS A 140 -17.17 15.26 -7.44
CA LYS A 140 -16.15 15.94 -8.24
C LYS A 140 -14.77 15.45 -7.86
N VAL A 141 -13.87 15.36 -8.85
CA VAL A 141 -12.44 15.11 -8.65
C VAL A 141 -11.66 16.22 -9.35
N TYR A 142 -10.61 16.70 -8.70
CA TYR A 142 -9.69 17.69 -9.24
C TYR A 142 -8.31 17.55 -8.60
N ASP A 143 -7.31 18.15 -9.23
CA ASP A 143 -5.94 18.12 -8.70
C ASP A 143 -5.35 19.51 -8.53
N ALA A 144 -4.33 19.57 -7.69
CA ALA A 144 -3.41 20.70 -7.60
C ALA A 144 -1.98 20.17 -7.53
N PHE A 145 -1.07 20.82 -8.24
CA PHE A 145 0.34 20.50 -8.15
C PHE A 145 1.00 21.26 -7.00
N ASP A 146 1.81 20.53 -6.21
CA ASP A 146 2.63 21.12 -5.16
C ASP A 146 4.08 20.60 -5.30
N SER A 147 5.03 21.53 -5.45
CA SER A 147 6.45 21.20 -5.53
C SER A 147 7.03 20.61 -4.23
N GLN A 148 6.31 20.74 -3.12
CA GLN A 148 6.62 20.22 -1.79
C GLN A 148 5.52 19.31 -1.25
N GLY A 149 4.74 18.67 -2.11
CA GLY A 149 3.52 17.94 -1.78
C GLY A 149 3.71 16.74 -0.85
N ILE A 150 4.88 16.10 -0.86
CA ILE A 150 5.21 14.97 0.03
C ILE A 150 6.50 15.29 0.76
N ALA A 151 6.44 15.37 2.09
CA ALA A 151 7.60 15.53 2.96
C ALA A 151 8.11 14.16 3.44
N ASN A 152 9.43 14.01 3.63
CA ASN A 152 9.98 12.90 4.41
C ASN A 152 9.60 13.04 5.90
N ALA A 153 9.89 12.01 6.71
CA ALA A 153 9.52 11.99 8.12
C ALA A 153 10.07 13.21 8.92
N GLU A 154 11.30 13.61 8.65
CA GLU A 154 11.96 14.74 9.30
C GLU A 154 11.59 16.11 8.71
N ARG A 155 10.77 16.14 7.65
CA ARG A 155 10.39 17.36 6.89
C ARG A 155 11.58 18.17 6.35
N THR A 156 12.69 17.51 6.07
CA THR A 156 13.92 18.11 5.53
C THR A 156 14.02 17.95 4.01
N ARG A 157 13.26 17.01 3.43
CA ARG A 157 13.22 16.76 1.99
C ARG A 157 11.77 16.69 1.53
N PHE A 158 11.53 17.22 0.35
CA PHE A 158 10.20 17.27 -0.26
C PHE A 158 10.24 16.65 -1.65
N THR A 159 9.18 15.91 -1.97
CA THR A 159 8.96 15.36 -3.31
C THR A 159 7.79 16.09 -3.94
N PRO A 160 7.95 16.61 -5.18
CA PRO A 160 6.84 17.19 -5.93
C PRO A 160 5.71 16.16 -6.11
N ALA A 161 4.48 16.61 -5.97
CA ALA A 161 3.32 15.73 -6.09
C ALA A 161 2.11 16.43 -6.69
N ASN A 162 1.24 15.65 -7.34
CA ASN A 162 -0.13 16.05 -7.63
C ASN A 162 -1.01 15.62 -6.45
N LEU A 163 -1.68 16.59 -5.85
CA LEU A 163 -2.62 16.41 -4.74
C LEU A 163 -4.01 16.25 -5.32
N ILE A 164 -4.65 15.09 -5.11
CA ILE A 164 -5.98 14.80 -5.65
C ILE A 164 -7.04 15.07 -4.58
N TYR A 165 -8.00 15.87 -4.93
CA TYR A 165 -9.12 16.27 -4.08
C TYR A 165 -10.43 15.75 -4.62
N ILE A 166 -11.37 15.50 -3.72
CA ILE A 166 -12.74 15.16 -4.06
C ILE A 166 -13.74 16.07 -3.34
N ASP A 167 -14.91 16.21 -3.95
CA ASP A 167 -16.12 16.70 -3.30
C ASP A 167 -17.15 15.57 -3.28
N THR A 168 -17.78 15.34 -2.14
CA THR A 168 -18.86 14.35 -1.97
C THR A 168 -19.87 14.87 -0.96
N GLN A 169 -21.13 14.40 -1.05
CA GLN A 169 -22.19 14.72 -0.11
C GLN A 169 -22.31 13.60 0.90
N ASP A 170 -22.07 13.93 2.16
CA ASP A 170 -22.23 12.97 3.26
C ASP A 170 -23.74 12.82 3.58
N PRO A 171 -24.25 11.56 3.78
CA PRO A 171 -25.62 11.33 4.25
C PRO A 171 -25.80 11.78 5.69
N ALA A 172 -26.98 12.33 6.02
CA ALA A 172 -27.29 12.85 7.36
C ALA A 172 -27.92 11.84 8.32
N ASP A 173 -28.33 10.67 7.81
CA ASP A 173 -29.19 9.76 8.54
C ASP A 173 -28.44 8.93 9.59
N GLU A 174 -27.12 8.75 9.41
CA GLU A 174 -26.27 7.94 10.29
C GLU A 174 -24.83 8.46 10.28
N ARG A 175 -24.03 7.94 11.22
CA ARG A 175 -22.59 8.23 11.22
C ARG A 175 -21.88 7.42 10.17
N ASN A 176 -21.11 8.11 9.34
CA ASN A 176 -20.42 7.53 8.21
C ASN A 176 -18.90 7.50 8.44
N PHE A 177 -18.28 6.45 7.91
CA PHE A 177 -16.84 6.25 7.98
C PHE A 177 -16.35 5.91 6.60
N TYR A 178 -15.25 6.55 6.17
CA TYR A 178 -14.72 6.40 4.82
C TYR A 178 -13.25 6.07 4.84
N GLN A 179 -12.83 5.28 3.85
CA GLN A 179 -11.44 5.09 3.47
C GLN A 179 -11.30 5.38 1.99
N TRP A 180 -10.27 6.15 1.62
CA TRP A 180 -9.92 6.34 0.22
C TRP A 180 -8.67 5.57 -0.11
N ARG A 181 -8.70 4.91 -1.27
CA ARG A 181 -7.57 4.23 -1.90
C ARG A 181 -7.43 4.74 -3.31
N TRP A 182 -6.20 4.74 -3.83
CA TRP A 182 -5.96 5.14 -5.20
C TRP A 182 -5.09 4.15 -5.93
N THR A 183 -5.29 4.09 -7.26
CA THR A 183 -4.45 3.36 -8.20
C THR A 183 -4.09 4.29 -9.33
N LEU A 184 -2.80 4.32 -9.69
CA LEU A 184 -2.25 5.13 -10.76
C LEU A 184 -1.76 4.20 -11.86
N TRP A 185 -2.04 4.55 -13.09
CA TRP A 185 -1.44 3.96 -14.28
C TRP A 185 -0.51 4.96 -14.94
N GLU A 186 0.74 4.57 -15.10
CA GLU A 186 1.79 5.34 -15.79
C GLU A 186 2.21 4.60 -17.05
N GLN A 187 2.23 5.25 -18.19
CA GLN A 187 2.71 4.61 -19.41
C GLN A 187 4.23 4.45 -19.37
N GLN A 188 4.69 3.25 -19.69
CA GLN A 188 6.10 2.89 -19.66
C GLN A 188 6.72 2.96 -21.02
N VAL A 189 7.99 3.38 -21.05
CA VAL A 189 8.83 3.40 -22.24
C VAL A 189 9.67 2.12 -22.33
N TYR A 190 10.17 1.63 -21.19
CA TYR A 190 11.06 0.48 -21.12
C TYR A 190 10.33 -0.76 -20.58
N CYS A 191 10.41 -1.86 -21.31
CA CYS A 191 9.75 -3.13 -20.98
C CYS A 191 10.71 -4.21 -20.48
N ALA A 192 12.00 -4.04 -20.67
CA ALA A 192 13.02 -4.89 -20.05
C ALA A 192 14.16 -4.02 -19.50
N SER A 193 14.78 -4.47 -18.43
CA SER A 193 16.01 -3.93 -17.87
C SER A 193 16.93 -5.09 -17.53
N CYS A 194 18.15 -5.12 -18.06
CA CYS A 194 19.12 -6.15 -17.81
C CYS A 194 20.25 -5.62 -16.93
N GLN A 195 20.35 -6.17 -15.71
CA GLN A 195 21.46 -5.88 -14.82
C GLN A 195 22.68 -6.71 -15.22
N ARG A 196 23.81 -6.04 -15.41
CA ARG A 196 25.10 -6.67 -15.79
C ARG A 196 24.93 -7.62 -16.98
N GLY A 197 24.24 -7.17 -18.02
CA GLY A 197 23.95 -8.02 -19.18
C GLY A 197 23.22 -7.28 -20.28
N ILE A 198 22.92 -8.01 -21.33
CA ILE A 198 22.19 -7.55 -22.51
C ILE A 198 20.91 -8.38 -22.72
N PHE A 199 19.88 -7.76 -23.28
CA PHE A 199 18.66 -8.44 -23.67
C PHE A 199 18.84 -9.14 -25.00
N ILE A 200 18.61 -10.44 -25.03
CA ILE A 200 18.64 -11.24 -26.24
C ILE A 200 17.21 -11.52 -26.65
N SER A 201 16.77 -10.93 -27.75
CA SER A 201 15.48 -11.23 -28.33
C SER A 201 15.49 -12.64 -28.94
N THR A 202 14.44 -13.41 -28.61
CA THR A 202 14.18 -14.70 -29.27
C THR A 202 13.23 -14.53 -30.44
N ASN A 203 12.47 -13.43 -30.46
CA ASN A 203 11.55 -13.07 -31.53
C ASN A 203 11.33 -11.55 -31.57
N ASP A 204 11.91 -10.88 -32.55
CA ASP A 204 11.86 -9.41 -32.69
C ASP A 204 10.44 -8.89 -32.98
N LEU A 205 9.54 -9.73 -33.49
CA LEU A 205 8.16 -9.33 -33.78
C LEU A 205 7.29 -9.31 -32.51
N THR A 206 7.59 -10.16 -31.52
CA THR A 206 6.83 -10.25 -30.26
C THR A 206 7.55 -9.57 -29.11
N GLY A 207 8.83 -9.25 -29.24
CA GLY A 207 9.68 -8.71 -28.16
C GLY A 207 9.95 -9.74 -27.05
N ASP A 208 9.78 -11.02 -27.34
CA ASP A 208 10.15 -12.10 -26.41
C ASP A 208 11.67 -12.23 -26.30
N GLY A 209 12.18 -12.43 -25.12
CA GLY A 209 13.61 -12.55 -24.88
C GLY A 209 13.96 -12.65 -23.41
N ASN A 210 15.26 -12.75 -23.14
CA ASN A 210 15.78 -12.82 -21.78
C ASN A 210 17.10 -12.06 -21.66
N CYS A 211 17.39 -11.60 -20.43
CA CYS A 211 18.69 -11.02 -20.13
C CYS A 211 19.78 -12.10 -20.10
N ARG A 212 20.85 -11.88 -20.85
CA ARG A 212 22.08 -12.70 -20.80
C ARG A 212 23.16 -11.91 -20.06
N THR A 213 23.65 -12.51 -18.96
CA THR A 213 24.71 -11.90 -18.15
C THR A 213 25.98 -11.70 -18.99
N ASP A 214 26.59 -10.53 -18.85
CA ASP A 214 27.90 -10.20 -19.40
C ASP A 214 28.86 -9.86 -18.25
N ASN A 215 29.80 -10.76 -17.96
CA ASN A 215 30.73 -10.61 -16.86
C ASN A 215 31.79 -9.50 -17.10
N THR A 216 31.87 -8.93 -18.28
CA THR A 216 32.73 -7.79 -18.57
C THR A 216 32.14 -6.46 -18.10
N LEU A 217 30.81 -6.43 -17.88
CA LEU A 217 30.10 -5.25 -17.40
C LEU A 217 30.17 -5.14 -15.86
N PRO A 218 30.20 -3.91 -15.31
CA PRO A 218 30.09 -3.67 -13.88
C PRO A 218 28.78 -4.23 -13.29
N VAL A 219 28.80 -4.65 -12.01
CA VAL A 219 27.63 -5.21 -11.32
C VAL A 219 26.44 -4.21 -11.29
N ASN A 220 26.73 -2.93 -11.22
CA ASN A 220 25.73 -1.86 -11.17
C ASN A 220 25.36 -1.32 -12.56
N ASN A 221 25.81 -1.96 -13.63
CA ASN A 221 25.41 -1.57 -14.99
C ASN A 221 24.04 -2.15 -15.30
N PHE A 222 23.15 -1.29 -15.81
CA PHE A 222 21.84 -1.65 -16.33
C PHE A 222 21.71 -1.16 -17.75
N PHE A 223 21.10 -1.96 -18.62
CA PHE A 223 20.64 -1.51 -19.92
C PHE A 223 19.12 -1.70 -20.01
N ASP A 224 18.45 -0.70 -20.57
CA ASP A 224 17.01 -0.64 -20.70
C ASP A 224 16.57 -0.76 -22.14
N TYR A 225 15.49 -1.49 -22.38
CA TYR A 225 15.01 -1.85 -23.71
C TYR A 225 13.58 -1.36 -23.91
N ASP A 226 13.38 -0.67 -25.02
CA ASP A 226 12.09 -0.07 -25.37
C ASP A 226 10.96 -1.11 -25.44
N CYS A 227 9.78 -0.69 -25.08
CA CYS A 227 8.57 -1.49 -25.23
C CYS A 227 8.21 -1.66 -26.72
N ILE A 228 7.97 -2.89 -27.18
CA ILE A 228 7.44 -3.16 -28.53
C ILE A 228 5.98 -2.71 -28.68
N SER A 229 5.23 -2.67 -27.61
CA SER A 229 3.84 -2.27 -27.55
C SER A 229 3.57 -1.43 -26.30
N PRO A 230 2.48 -0.65 -26.26
CA PRO A 230 2.11 0.11 -25.06
C PRO A 230 2.09 -0.75 -23.79
N CYS A 231 2.62 -0.19 -22.72
CA CYS A 231 2.73 -0.84 -21.41
C CYS A 231 2.45 0.18 -20.33
N TRP A 232 1.78 -0.26 -19.26
CA TRP A 232 1.45 0.60 -18.11
C TRP A 232 1.90 -0.02 -16.81
N ASP A 233 2.60 0.73 -15.98
CA ASP A 233 2.82 0.38 -14.59
C ASP A 233 1.56 0.69 -13.78
N ILE A 234 1.28 -0.16 -12.80
CA ILE A 234 0.15 -0.07 -11.89
C ILE A 234 0.70 0.23 -10.50
N ILE A 235 0.50 1.44 -10.03
CA ILE A 235 1.00 1.92 -8.73
C ILE A 235 -0.19 2.10 -7.81
N ARG A 236 -0.12 1.50 -6.61
CA ARG A 236 -1.18 1.60 -5.60
C ARG A 236 -0.70 2.42 -4.42
N GLY A 237 -1.55 3.31 -3.93
CA GLY A 237 -1.31 4.01 -2.68
C GLY A 237 -1.24 3.06 -1.51
N VAL A 238 -0.28 3.27 -0.64
CA VAL A 238 -0.06 2.46 0.57
C VAL A 238 -0.53 3.16 1.83
N GLU A 239 -0.77 4.48 1.76
CA GLU A 239 -1.20 5.27 2.90
C GLU A 239 -2.67 4.97 3.24
N LEU A 240 -2.94 4.89 4.53
CA LEU A 240 -4.31 4.88 5.03
C LEU A 240 -4.85 6.31 5.01
N ASN A 241 -5.93 6.54 4.28
CA ASN A 241 -6.65 7.82 4.27
C ASN A 241 -8.06 7.57 4.80
N LEU A 242 -8.27 7.86 6.07
CA LEU A 242 -9.48 7.58 6.82
C LEU A 242 -10.23 8.87 7.18
N PHE A 243 -11.54 8.76 7.32
CA PHE A 243 -12.39 9.85 7.76
C PHE A 243 -13.60 9.32 8.53
N ALA A 244 -14.01 10.06 9.53
CA ALA A 244 -15.27 9.88 10.25
C ALA A 244 -15.99 11.22 10.33
N ASP A 245 -17.28 11.21 10.07
CA ASP A 245 -18.13 12.41 10.03
C ASP A 245 -18.57 12.91 11.40
N VAL A 246 -17.88 12.52 12.46
CA VAL A 246 -18.26 12.77 13.87
C VAL A 246 -18.70 14.22 14.15
N TYR A 247 -18.13 15.19 13.43
CA TYR A 247 -18.40 16.62 13.61
C TYR A 247 -19.12 17.25 12.43
N GLY A 248 -19.45 16.50 11.40
CA GLY A 248 -19.94 17.04 10.13
C GLY A 248 -21.03 16.22 9.46
N ASN A 249 -21.70 15.35 10.22
CA ASN A 249 -22.75 14.47 9.69
C ASN A 249 -23.75 15.24 8.82
N GLY A 250 -23.97 14.76 7.59
CA GLY A 250 -24.85 15.37 6.60
C GLY A 250 -24.29 16.62 5.90
N ARG A 251 -23.02 16.98 6.14
CA ARG A 251 -22.40 18.13 5.47
C ARG A 251 -21.63 17.73 4.22
N PRO A 252 -21.57 18.60 3.20
CA PRO A 252 -20.70 18.36 2.06
C PRO A 252 -19.23 18.25 2.50
N LEU A 253 -18.55 17.20 2.08
CA LEU A 253 -17.10 17.10 2.15
C LEU A 253 -16.54 17.77 0.89
N THR A 254 -16.05 19.00 1.02
CA THR A 254 -15.48 19.77 -0.08
C THR A 254 -13.99 19.89 0.08
N GLY A 255 -13.23 19.64 -0.99
CA GLY A 255 -11.78 19.76 -0.98
C GLY A 255 -11.10 18.69 -0.13
N ARG A 256 -11.67 17.49 -0.01
CA ARG A 256 -11.04 16.41 0.73
C ARG A 256 -9.85 15.86 -0.05
N LEU A 257 -8.64 16.00 0.50
CA LEU A 257 -7.42 15.40 -0.03
C LEU A 257 -7.47 13.88 0.13
N VAL A 258 -7.47 13.15 -1.00
CA VAL A 258 -7.60 11.68 -1.01
C VAL A 258 -6.38 10.95 -1.53
N ALA A 259 -5.51 11.62 -2.29
CA ALA A 259 -4.26 11.04 -2.76
C ALA A 259 -3.16 12.09 -2.89
N LYS A 260 -1.92 11.69 -2.59
CA LYS A 260 -0.71 12.44 -2.88
C LYS A 260 0.11 11.60 -3.85
N ILE A 261 0.09 11.97 -5.12
CA ILE A 261 0.74 11.20 -6.19
C ILE A 261 2.09 11.84 -6.50
N PRO A 262 3.20 11.16 -6.19
CA PRO A 262 4.53 11.67 -6.52
C PRO A 262 4.64 11.99 -8.01
N LEU A 263 5.36 13.04 -8.35
CA LEU A 263 5.65 13.36 -9.74
C LEU A 263 6.71 12.37 -10.26
N TYR A 264 6.29 11.22 -10.77
CA TYR A 264 7.19 10.24 -11.35
C TYR A 264 7.84 10.76 -12.64
N HIS A 265 7.02 11.29 -13.54
CA HIS A 265 7.41 12.01 -14.75
C HIS A 265 6.31 13.00 -15.17
N ARG A 266 6.56 13.81 -16.21
CA ARG A 266 5.62 14.85 -16.65
C ARG A 266 4.56 14.38 -17.66
N GLN A 267 4.64 13.14 -18.11
CA GLN A 267 3.62 12.60 -18.99
C GLN A 267 2.28 12.46 -18.25
N PRO A 268 1.16 12.58 -18.97
CA PRO A 268 -0.14 12.36 -18.36
C PRO A 268 -0.28 10.95 -17.79
N ALA A 269 -1.17 10.80 -16.81
CA ALA A 269 -1.44 9.54 -16.14
C ALA A 269 -2.94 9.36 -15.88
N LEU A 270 -3.37 8.16 -15.60
CA LEU A 270 -4.73 7.86 -15.18
C LEU A 270 -4.75 7.50 -13.69
N VAL A 271 -5.60 8.14 -12.92
CA VAL A 271 -5.79 7.87 -11.49
C VAL A 271 -7.20 7.35 -11.26
N GLU A 272 -7.33 6.23 -10.58
CA GLU A 272 -8.60 5.78 -10.02
C GLU A 272 -8.62 6.08 -8.52
N ILE A 273 -9.65 6.77 -8.06
CA ILE A 273 -9.94 7.00 -6.64
C ILE A 273 -11.13 6.12 -6.27
N ARG A 274 -10.98 5.33 -5.21
CA ARG A 274 -12.05 4.51 -4.64
C ARG A 274 -12.33 4.93 -3.22
N GLN A 275 -13.59 5.24 -2.96
CA GLN A 275 -14.13 5.54 -1.63
C GLN A 275 -14.86 4.31 -1.11
N TYR A 276 -14.38 3.77 -0.01
CA TYR A 276 -14.99 2.63 0.71
C TYR A 276 -15.80 3.19 1.88
N ALA A 277 -17.06 2.83 1.98
CA ALA A 277 -17.84 3.03 3.19
C ALA A 277 -17.50 1.93 4.19
N LEU A 278 -17.09 2.29 5.40
CA LEU A 278 -16.64 1.37 6.41
C LEU A 278 -17.68 1.20 7.52
N THR A 279 -17.72 0.01 8.12
CA THR A 279 -18.40 -0.17 9.40
C THR A 279 -17.63 0.54 10.52
N PRO A 280 -18.27 0.90 11.65
CA PRO A 280 -17.57 1.48 12.81
C PRO A 280 -16.44 0.57 13.32
N GLY A 281 -16.60 -0.76 13.20
CA GLY A 281 -15.58 -1.74 13.58
C GLY A 281 -14.35 -1.67 12.67
N ALA A 282 -14.58 -1.70 11.35
CA ALA A 282 -13.52 -1.59 10.35
C ALA A 282 -12.78 -0.26 10.47
N TYR A 283 -13.50 0.86 10.65
CA TYR A 283 -12.88 2.16 10.86
C TYR A 283 -11.95 2.18 12.08
N ARG A 284 -12.42 1.68 13.23
CA ARG A 284 -11.60 1.63 14.46
C ARG A 284 -10.34 0.78 14.26
N TYR A 285 -10.46 -0.37 13.58
CA TYR A 285 -9.33 -1.23 13.28
C TYR A 285 -8.29 -0.51 12.41
N PHE A 286 -8.71 0.06 11.27
CA PHE A 286 -7.81 0.77 10.37
C PHE A 286 -7.23 2.04 11.00
N LYS A 287 -8.00 2.74 11.84
CA LYS A 287 -7.53 3.92 12.55
C LYS A 287 -6.44 3.59 13.57
N LEU A 288 -6.62 2.50 14.31
CA LEU A 288 -5.58 2.01 15.22
C LEU A 288 -4.30 1.61 14.46
N PHE A 289 -4.45 1.00 13.29
CA PHE A 289 -3.32 0.66 12.43
C PHE A 289 -2.61 1.92 11.89
N GLU A 290 -3.37 2.92 11.43
CA GLU A 290 -2.85 4.22 11.00
C GLU A 290 -2.05 4.89 12.13
N ASP A 291 -2.64 4.98 13.32
CA ASP A 291 -2.01 5.64 14.47
C ASP A 291 -0.70 4.94 14.88
N GLN A 292 -0.62 3.62 14.82
CA GLN A 292 0.60 2.88 15.14
C GLN A 292 1.69 3.01 14.06
N THR A 293 1.32 3.09 12.79
CA THR A 293 2.30 3.25 11.70
C THR A 293 2.85 4.69 11.61
N GLN A 294 2.15 5.66 12.20
CA GLN A 294 2.61 7.05 12.27
C GLN A 294 3.48 7.36 13.49
N ASN A 295 3.59 6.42 14.44
CA ASN A 295 4.47 6.57 15.60
C ASN A 295 5.94 6.55 15.13
N THR A 296 6.67 7.62 15.46
CA THR A 296 8.06 7.82 15.03
C THR A 296 9.08 7.46 16.11
N GLY A 297 8.63 6.92 17.26
CA GLY A 297 9.48 6.63 18.42
C GLY A 297 9.70 7.84 19.33
N GLY A 298 8.89 8.89 19.22
CA GLY A 298 8.95 10.07 20.06
C GLY A 298 8.36 9.85 21.47
N LEU A 299 8.76 10.69 22.43
CA LEU A 299 8.23 10.63 23.80
C LEU A 299 6.73 10.90 23.92
N ALA A 300 6.11 11.47 22.87
CA ALA A 300 4.68 11.77 22.81
C ALA A 300 3.87 10.66 22.12
N ASP A 301 4.53 9.64 21.59
CA ASP A 301 3.87 8.55 20.91
C ASP A 301 3.14 7.64 21.89
N THR A 302 1.94 7.21 21.51
CA THR A 302 1.20 6.22 22.30
C THR A 302 1.94 4.88 22.29
N PRO A 303 2.04 4.18 23.43
CA PRO A 303 2.65 2.86 23.45
C PRO A 303 1.97 1.94 22.43
N PRO A 304 2.72 1.08 21.70
CA PRO A 304 2.13 0.14 20.77
C PRO A 304 1.18 -0.80 21.51
N SER A 305 -0.06 -0.87 21.04
CA SER A 305 -1.07 -1.80 21.57
C SER A 305 -1.30 -2.92 20.57
N PRO A 306 -1.67 -4.14 21.02
CA PRO A 306 -2.00 -5.22 20.11
C PRO A 306 -3.16 -4.81 19.18
N ILE A 307 -2.95 -4.94 17.88
CA ILE A 307 -4.01 -4.74 16.89
C ILE A 307 -4.83 -6.03 16.82
N VAL A 308 -5.98 -6.03 17.47
CA VAL A 308 -6.89 -7.16 17.46
C VAL A 308 -7.86 -7.00 16.29
N GLY A 309 -7.91 -8.03 15.41
CA GLY A 309 -8.84 -8.08 14.29
C GLY A 309 -10.26 -8.44 14.73
N ASN A 310 -11.13 -8.70 13.75
CA ASN A 310 -12.50 -9.15 14.01
C ASN A 310 -12.71 -10.66 13.78
N VAL A 311 -11.65 -11.42 13.62
CA VAL A 311 -11.69 -12.87 13.46
C VAL A 311 -11.24 -13.54 14.75
N ARG A 312 -11.97 -14.58 15.18
CA ARG A 312 -11.67 -15.34 16.39
C ARG A 312 -11.65 -16.84 16.11
N SER A 313 -10.88 -17.58 16.88
CA SER A 313 -10.96 -19.05 16.95
C SER A 313 -12.21 -19.47 17.72
N LEU A 314 -12.89 -20.51 17.25
CA LEU A 314 -14.00 -21.14 17.95
C LEU A 314 -13.53 -22.26 18.89
N ASP A 315 -12.34 -22.80 18.65
CA ASP A 315 -11.79 -23.95 19.39
C ASP A 315 -10.82 -23.49 20.49
N VAL A 316 -10.08 -22.40 20.28
CA VAL A 316 -9.05 -21.90 21.22
C VAL A 316 -9.28 -20.42 21.49
N SER A 317 -9.94 -20.08 22.58
CA SER A 317 -10.31 -18.70 22.90
C SER A 317 -9.12 -17.75 23.15
N SER A 318 -7.93 -18.28 23.45
CA SER A 318 -6.72 -17.49 23.68
C SER A 318 -5.85 -17.33 22.42
N GLU A 319 -6.23 -17.89 21.26
CA GLU A 319 -5.50 -17.75 20.02
C GLU A 319 -5.69 -16.34 19.44
N ASN A 320 -4.61 -15.61 19.28
CA ASN A 320 -4.64 -14.29 18.66
C ASN A 320 -4.69 -14.42 17.13
N VAL A 321 -5.73 -13.83 16.54
CA VAL A 321 -5.87 -13.67 15.10
C VAL A 321 -5.77 -12.19 14.78
N VAL A 322 -4.90 -11.81 13.84
CA VAL A 322 -4.74 -10.42 13.37
C VAL A 322 -5.32 -10.28 11.97
N GLY A 323 -5.59 -9.04 11.59
CA GLY A 323 -6.23 -8.73 10.32
C GLY A 323 -7.73 -8.50 10.48
N TYR A 324 -8.42 -8.23 9.38
CA TYR A 324 -9.82 -7.83 9.42
C TYR A 324 -10.56 -8.32 8.18
N PHE A 325 -11.76 -8.87 8.39
CA PHE A 325 -12.72 -9.11 7.33
C PHE A 325 -13.74 -7.97 7.33
N SER A 326 -13.84 -7.21 6.25
CA SER A 326 -14.76 -6.07 6.11
C SER A 326 -15.72 -6.25 4.93
N ALA A 327 -16.87 -5.59 5.02
CA ALA A 327 -17.83 -5.45 3.93
C ALA A 327 -18.07 -3.96 3.69
N SER A 328 -17.86 -3.49 2.45
CA SER A 328 -17.87 -2.08 2.10
C SER A 328 -18.55 -1.83 0.77
N SER A 329 -19.47 -0.86 0.69
CA SER A 329 -19.86 -0.32 -0.61
C SER A 329 -18.77 0.60 -1.13
N VAL A 330 -18.59 0.64 -2.44
CA VAL A 330 -17.48 1.33 -3.10
C VAL A 330 -17.97 2.29 -4.17
N SER A 331 -17.57 3.54 -4.08
CA SER A 331 -17.71 4.52 -5.16
C SER A 331 -16.35 4.74 -5.81
N GLY A 332 -16.22 4.42 -7.09
CA GLY A 332 -14.99 4.60 -7.86
C GLY A 332 -15.13 5.70 -8.91
N VAL A 333 -14.06 6.44 -9.15
CA VAL A 333 -13.97 7.43 -10.23
C VAL A 333 -12.57 7.42 -10.82
N ARG A 334 -12.49 7.52 -12.15
CA ARG A 334 -11.22 7.64 -12.87
C ARG A 334 -11.02 9.07 -13.31
N TYR A 335 -9.84 9.60 -13.03
CA TYR A 335 -9.45 10.97 -13.28
C TYR A 335 -8.22 11.02 -14.17
N TRP A 336 -8.30 11.82 -15.25
CA TRP A 336 -7.17 12.05 -16.15
C TRP A 336 -6.29 13.15 -15.59
N LEU A 337 -5.12 12.77 -15.12
CA LEU A 337 -4.10 13.68 -14.58
C LEU A 337 -3.21 14.16 -15.73
N ASP A 338 -3.48 15.34 -16.27
CA ASP A 338 -2.80 15.84 -17.48
C ASP A 338 -1.41 16.47 -17.21
N ARG A 339 -1.12 16.81 -15.95
CA ARG A 339 0.16 17.36 -15.48
C ARG A 339 0.67 18.60 -16.21
N ARG A 340 -0.17 19.33 -16.94
CA ARG A 340 0.25 20.53 -17.68
C ARG A 340 0.73 21.66 -16.78
N ASN A 341 0.25 21.72 -15.55
CA ASN A 341 0.60 22.70 -14.53
C ASN A 341 1.80 22.27 -13.67
N THR A 342 2.45 21.14 -13.96
CA THR A 342 3.56 20.66 -13.17
C THR A 342 4.87 21.35 -13.51
N SER A 343 5.70 21.57 -12.50
CA SER A 343 7.05 22.12 -12.64
C SER A 343 8.09 21.24 -11.92
N GLY A 344 9.37 21.47 -12.18
CA GLY A 344 10.43 20.67 -11.56
C GLY A 344 10.74 19.38 -12.32
N THR A 345 11.58 18.55 -11.74
CA THR A 345 12.03 17.26 -12.30
C THR A 345 11.27 16.13 -11.61
N GLY A 346 10.71 15.22 -12.38
CA GLY A 346 10.12 13.99 -11.84
C GLY A 346 11.16 13.12 -11.16
N ILE A 347 10.74 12.27 -10.25
CA ILE A 347 11.65 11.35 -9.54
C ILE A 347 12.21 10.24 -10.46
N GLY A 348 11.61 10.00 -11.62
CA GLY A 348 12.16 9.19 -12.71
C GLY A 348 12.34 7.69 -12.44
N LEU A 349 12.19 7.26 -11.19
CA LEU A 349 12.55 5.92 -10.73
C LEU A 349 11.61 4.79 -11.19
N LEU A 350 10.46 5.13 -11.78
CA LEU A 350 9.51 4.12 -12.27
C LEU A 350 9.62 3.86 -13.77
N LEU A 351 10.52 4.54 -14.46
CA LEU A 351 10.68 4.38 -15.91
C LEU A 351 11.39 3.08 -16.28
N THR A 352 11.99 2.39 -15.32
CA THR A 352 12.72 1.14 -15.52
C THR A 352 12.26 0.06 -14.53
N LEU A 353 12.48 -1.21 -14.86
CA LEU A 353 12.06 -2.34 -14.02
C LEU A 353 12.76 -2.38 -12.64
N PHE A 354 13.93 -1.78 -12.50
CA PHE A 354 14.71 -1.79 -11.26
C PHE A 354 14.79 -0.42 -10.58
N GLY A 355 13.96 0.54 -11.01
CA GLY A 355 13.87 1.84 -10.35
C GLY A 355 15.14 2.70 -10.43
N HIS A 356 15.96 2.55 -11.46
CA HIS A 356 17.13 3.38 -11.73
C HIS A 356 16.86 4.40 -12.84
N ALA A 357 17.74 5.35 -13.04
CA ALA A 357 17.66 6.28 -14.17
C ALA A 357 17.80 5.50 -15.50
N PRO A 358 16.98 5.79 -16.53
CA PRO A 358 17.03 5.11 -17.81
C PRO A 358 18.42 5.14 -18.43
N ASN A 359 18.90 3.99 -18.88
CA ASN A 359 20.17 3.80 -19.56
C ASN A 359 20.00 2.85 -20.76
N PRO A 360 19.54 3.34 -21.90
CA PRO A 360 19.41 2.53 -23.10
C PRO A 360 20.74 1.89 -23.51
N GLU A 361 20.73 0.64 -23.96
CA GLU A 361 21.91 0.00 -24.52
C GLU A 361 22.40 0.82 -25.73
N PRO A 362 23.70 1.20 -25.78
CA PRO A 362 24.26 1.94 -26.94
C PRO A 362 24.09 1.15 -28.24
N ALA A 363 23.56 1.80 -29.25
CA ALA A 363 23.54 1.22 -30.60
C ALA A 363 25.00 0.99 -31.05
N THR A 364 25.37 -0.28 -31.28
CA THR A 364 26.66 -0.60 -31.87
C THR A 364 26.68 -0.09 -33.31
N PRO A 365 27.84 0.39 -33.83
CA PRO A 365 27.90 0.85 -35.19
C PRO A 365 27.64 -0.31 -36.15
N PHE A 366 26.42 -0.30 -36.71
CA PHE A 366 25.89 -1.17 -37.75
C PHE A 366 25.81 -2.68 -37.52
N PRO A 367 24.60 -3.30 -37.78
CA PRO A 367 23.28 -2.72 -38.08
C PRO A 367 22.27 -2.89 -36.95
N LEU A 368 22.69 -3.18 -35.74
CA LEU A 368 21.82 -3.72 -34.70
C LEU A 368 21.44 -2.61 -33.71
N ARG A 369 20.24 -2.07 -33.88
CA ARG A 369 19.55 -1.42 -32.78
C ARG A 369 19.28 -2.48 -31.68
N PRO A 370 19.38 -2.11 -30.38
CA PRO A 370 18.95 -3.00 -29.33
C PRO A 370 17.52 -3.49 -29.60
N PRO A 371 17.23 -4.78 -29.37
CA PRO A 371 15.91 -5.31 -29.66
C PRO A 371 14.88 -4.71 -28.70
N PRO A 372 13.64 -4.46 -29.13
CA PRO A 372 12.58 -4.08 -28.22
C PRO A 372 12.12 -5.26 -27.37
N ALA A 373 11.51 -4.98 -26.21
CA ALA A 373 11.03 -5.97 -25.29
C ALA A 373 9.50 -5.90 -25.14
N ARG A 374 8.86 -7.03 -24.84
CA ARG A 374 7.42 -7.06 -24.59
C ARG A 374 7.07 -6.59 -23.18
N CYS A 375 5.86 -6.05 -23.03
CA CYS A 375 5.26 -5.78 -21.74
C CYS A 375 4.85 -7.10 -21.06
N VAL A 376 5.56 -7.52 -20.04
CA VAL A 376 5.25 -8.74 -19.28
C VAL A 376 4.22 -8.39 -18.20
N PRO A 377 2.99 -8.97 -18.22
CA PRO A 377 1.97 -8.72 -17.20
C PRO A 377 2.44 -9.17 -15.82
N SER A 378 2.10 -8.37 -14.80
CA SER A 378 2.32 -8.68 -13.39
C SER A 378 1.31 -7.93 -12.51
N ASP A 379 1.39 -8.07 -11.19
CA ASP A 379 0.55 -7.29 -10.27
C ASP A 379 0.81 -5.77 -10.36
N THR A 380 1.95 -5.37 -10.90
CA THR A 380 2.37 -3.98 -11.02
C THR A 380 2.49 -3.50 -12.46
N ARG A 381 2.16 -4.31 -13.45
CA ARG A 381 2.31 -3.96 -14.88
C ARG A 381 1.28 -4.66 -15.77
N THR A 382 0.81 -3.95 -16.80
CA THR A 382 -0.17 -4.49 -17.75
C THR A 382 0.06 -3.99 -19.18
N PRO A 383 -0.06 -4.88 -20.20
CA PRO A 383 -0.14 -4.47 -21.60
C PRO A 383 -1.55 -4.03 -22.01
N ILE A 384 -2.56 -4.22 -21.14
CA ILE A 384 -3.94 -3.88 -21.42
C ILE A 384 -4.15 -2.39 -21.15
N LYS A 385 -4.61 -1.65 -22.16
CA LYS A 385 -4.92 -0.22 -22.02
C LYS A 385 -5.94 -0.02 -20.89
N PRO A 386 -5.62 0.76 -19.83
CA PRO A 386 -6.58 1.02 -18.77
C PRO A 386 -7.82 1.73 -19.31
N GLU A 387 -8.98 1.33 -18.84
CA GLU A 387 -10.24 1.99 -19.22
C GLU A 387 -10.20 3.46 -18.76
N GLY A 388 -10.55 4.41 -19.64
CA GLY A 388 -10.42 5.85 -19.38
C GLY A 388 -9.05 6.46 -19.73
N TRP A 389 -8.11 5.68 -20.18
CA TRP A 389 -6.83 6.19 -20.72
C TRP A 389 -7.07 6.93 -22.03
N ARG A 390 -6.55 8.16 -22.17
CA ARG A 390 -6.73 9.06 -23.34
C ARG A 390 -5.62 8.93 -24.36
#